data_43eeccf56ae8b087f0d69e4cec521dc7
#
_entry.id   43eeccf56ae8b087f0d69e4cec521dc7
#
_cell.length_a   1.000
_cell.length_b   1.000
_cell.length_c   1.000
_cell.angle_alpha   90.00
_cell.angle_beta   90.00
_cell.angle_gamma   90.00
#
_symmetry.space_group_name_H-M   'P 1'
#
loop_
_entity.id
_entity.type
_entity.pdbx_description
1 polymer ?
#
loop_
_entity_poly.entity_id
_entity_poly.type
_entity_poly.pdbx_seq_one_letter_code
_entity_poly.pdbx_strand_id
1 'polypeptide(L)'
;MTTFDDXEEAPSNEKALDFFRDRFGLDDQALTSTLGFALERQVDYADIYFEHSSLDSVSLEDGIVNSGSRHLEQGVGVRAQSGEKQGYAHSDEISAESARLAAGTARAISSGWSQSRSVAIEGRKGRDLYPIDEATSEIPIEEKISFLGQLDTYARQKDPCVEQVMASVVTQRRKILVCSSDGALAADVQPLVRLNVQVIAADGERREVGYEGRGGRHDLQRMMQPEVWQDMVDEAIRIARLNLSSVPCPAGSMTVALGPGWPGILLHEAIGHGLEGDFNRKKTSAFADQIGQRVASPGVNVVDDGTLPERRGSINFDDEGTPSQRNMLIEDGILVGYLHDKLNARLMGMEPTGNGRRESYAHVPLPRMTNTFMLAGEDDPEEIVRSVDRGLYAVSFGGGQVDITSGKFVFSASEAYLIENGQIGAPVKGATLIGNGPDVLTRVSRIGHDLALDKGVGTCGKDGQGVPVGVGLPTVRIDDLTVGGTEG
;
A
#
# COMPACT_ATOMS: atom_id res chain seq x y z
N MET A 1 -9.70 3.63 48.74
CA MET A 1 -10.10 4.35 47.53
C MET A 1 -8.82 4.77 46.83
N THR A 2 -8.27 3.88 46.05
CA THR A 2 -7.03 4.07 45.29
C THR A 2 -7.40 4.58 43.91
N THR A 3 -7.09 5.85 43.66
CA THR A 3 -7.17 6.41 42.31
C THR A 3 -6.08 5.75 41.48
N PHE A 4 -6.48 4.97 40.49
CA PHE A 4 -5.59 4.56 39.42
C PHE A 4 -5.35 5.82 38.58
N ASP A 5 -4.13 6.31 38.55
CA ASP A 5 -3.68 7.30 37.59
C ASP A 5 -3.65 6.59 36.23
N ASP A 6 -4.62 6.95 35.40
CA ASP A 6 -4.59 6.51 34.01
C ASP A 6 -3.52 7.33 33.30
N UNK A 7 -2.26 7.09 33.15
CA UNK A 7 -1.62 7.52 32.57
C UNK A 7 -1.88 7.40 31.47
N GLU A 8 -2.33 8.19 30.83
CA GLU A 8 -2.46 8.28 29.40
C GLU A 8 -1.12 7.93 28.79
N GLU A 9 -1.07 6.83 28.10
CA GLU A 9 0.13 6.46 27.35
C GLU A 9 0.49 7.58 26.36
N ALA A 10 1.78 7.92 26.30
CA ALA A 10 2.26 8.89 25.33
C ALA A 10 1.90 8.45 23.91
N PRO A 11 1.47 9.37 23.04
CA PRO A 11 1.17 9.02 21.65
C PRO A 11 2.36 8.36 20.95
N SER A 12 2.10 7.53 19.95
CA SER A 12 3.13 6.74 19.25
C SER A 12 4.25 7.60 18.67
N ASN A 13 3.93 8.83 18.24
CA ASN A 13 4.92 9.77 17.72
C ASN A 13 5.90 10.25 18.82
N GLU A 14 5.42 10.49 20.04
CA GLU A 14 6.30 10.87 21.14
C GLU A 14 7.21 9.69 21.54
N LYS A 15 6.65 8.49 21.61
CA LYS A 15 7.44 7.28 21.91
C LYS A 15 8.56 7.08 20.88
N ALA A 16 8.27 7.31 19.60
CA ALA A 16 9.29 7.20 18.56
C ALA A 16 10.37 8.26 18.68
N LEU A 17 9.99 9.50 18.97
CA LEU A 17 10.94 10.60 19.14
C LEU A 17 11.89 10.33 20.32
N ASP A 18 11.32 9.92 21.45
CA ASP A 18 12.10 9.59 22.65
C ASP A 18 13.04 8.40 22.38
N PHE A 19 12.59 7.39 21.63
CA PHE A 19 13.45 6.26 21.26
C PHE A 19 14.72 6.74 20.54
N PHE A 20 14.58 7.63 19.55
CA PHE A 20 15.76 8.12 18.82
C PHE A 20 16.64 9.05 19.67
N ARG A 21 16.05 9.88 20.52
CA ARG A 21 16.78 10.75 21.42
C ARG A 21 17.57 9.96 22.45
N ASP A 22 16.91 9.05 23.13
CA ASP A 22 17.51 8.32 24.27
C ASP A 22 18.54 7.28 23.80
N ARG A 23 18.25 6.57 22.73
CA ARG A 23 19.09 5.47 22.28
C ARG A 23 20.27 5.96 21.42
N PHE A 24 20.08 6.99 20.64
CA PHE A 24 21.07 7.43 19.63
C PHE A 24 21.55 8.87 19.83
N GLY A 25 21.08 9.55 20.85
CA GLY A 25 21.52 10.93 21.15
C GLY A 25 21.09 11.95 20.09
N LEU A 26 19.98 11.70 19.38
CA LEU A 26 19.52 12.59 18.31
C LEU A 26 18.63 13.70 18.88
N ASP A 27 19.24 14.63 19.61
CA ASP A 27 18.54 15.80 20.13
C ASP A 27 18.38 16.89 19.07
N ASP A 28 17.59 17.91 19.40
CA ASP A 28 17.29 19.00 18.48
C ASP A 28 18.55 19.72 18.00
N GLN A 29 19.58 19.81 18.85
CA GLN A 29 20.84 20.44 18.48
C GLN A 29 21.59 19.63 17.42
N ALA A 30 21.66 18.30 17.59
CA ALA A 30 22.30 17.41 16.62
C ALA A 30 21.59 17.47 15.26
N LEU A 31 20.26 17.46 15.27
CA LEU A 31 19.44 17.51 14.05
C LEU A 31 19.59 18.84 13.31
N THR A 32 19.43 19.96 14.03
CA THR A 32 19.50 21.29 13.41
C THR A 32 20.91 21.61 12.92
N SER A 33 21.94 21.16 13.65
CA SER A 33 23.34 21.33 13.24
C SER A 33 23.62 20.58 11.92
N THR A 34 23.11 19.36 11.79
CA THR A 34 23.28 18.56 10.56
C THR A 34 22.54 19.19 9.38
N LEU A 35 21.31 19.68 9.60
CA LEU A 35 20.56 20.38 8.55
C LEU A 35 21.30 21.66 8.11
N GLY A 36 21.78 22.46 9.07
CA GLY A 36 22.55 23.67 8.76
C GLY A 36 23.78 23.35 7.92
N PHE A 37 24.48 22.27 8.24
CA PHE A 37 25.65 21.81 7.48
C PHE A 37 25.27 21.42 6.05
N ALA A 38 24.14 20.72 5.88
CA ALA A 38 23.66 20.35 4.54
C ALA A 38 23.37 21.60 3.68
N LEU A 39 22.93 22.70 4.32
CA LEU A 39 22.55 23.94 3.65
C LEU A 39 23.71 24.89 3.38
N GLU A 40 24.97 24.56 3.74
CA GLU A 40 26.12 25.41 3.46
C GLU A 40 26.49 25.48 1.96
N ARG A 41 25.95 24.59 1.14
CA ARG A 41 25.98 24.70 -0.32
C ARG A 41 24.71 25.44 -0.78
N GLN A 42 24.62 25.76 -2.07
CA GLN A 42 23.43 26.34 -2.66
C GLN A 42 22.34 25.26 -2.82
N VAL A 43 21.81 24.85 -1.68
CA VAL A 43 20.81 23.80 -1.54
C VAL A 43 19.50 24.47 -1.13
N ASP A 44 18.43 24.17 -1.85
CA ASP A 44 17.10 24.77 -1.61
C ASP A 44 16.39 24.10 -0.44
N TYR A 45 16.62 22.78 -0.26
CA TYR A 45 15.93 21.97 0.73
C TYR A 45 16.84 20.79 1.12
N ALA A 46 16.79 20.44 2.40
CA ALA A 46 17.48 19.23 2.89
C ALA A 46 16.59 18.53 3.91
N ASP A 47 16.67 17.20 3.96
CA ASP A 47 16.04 16.42 5.02
C ASP A 47 16.94 15.26 5.47
N ILE A 48 16.67 14.80 6.68
CA ILE A 48 17.32 13.68 7.32
C ILE A 48 16.22 12.70 7.73
N TYR A 49 16.40 11.42 7.38
CA TYR A 49 15.45 10.36 7.67
C TYR A 49 16.19 9.24 8.41
N PHE A 50 15.76 8.96 9.64
CA PHE A 50 16.28 7.85 10.42
C PHE A 50 15.23 6.74 10.47
N GLU A 51 15.71 5.50 10.44
CA GLU A 51 14.83 4.34 10.51
C GLU A 51 15.44 3.25 11.38
N HIS A 52 14.60 2.63 12.20
CA HIS A 52 14.92 1.42 12.95
C HIS A 52 13.73 0.48 12.79
N SER A 53 13.94 -0.63 12.10
CA SER A 53 12.88 -1.56 11.72
C SER A 53 13.22 -2.98 12.15
N SER A 54 12.27 -3.66 12.77
CA SER A 54 12.35 -5.10 13.03
C SER A 54 11.27 -5.81 12.22
N LEU A 55 11.64 -6.93 11.61
CA LEU A 55 10.73 -7.73 10.80
C LEU A 55 10.91 -9.20 11.17
N ASP A 56 9.83 -9.85 11.57
CA ASP A 56 9.80 -11.28 11.85
C ASP A 56 8.93 -11.96 10.80
N SER A 57 9.39 -13.09 10.26
CA SER A 57 8.57 -13.91 9.39
C SER A 57 8.70 -15.39 9.77
N VAL A 58 7.57 -16.09 9.68
CA VAL A 58 7.52 -17.54 9.91
C VAL A 58 6.61 -18.14 8.86
N SER A 59 7.03 -19.26 8.27
CA SER A 59 6.18 -20.01 7.35
C SER A 59 6.19 -21.50 7.68
N LEU A 60 5.01 -22.10 7.52
CA LEU A 60 4.81 -23.54 7.65
C LEU A 60 4.32 -24.09 6.32
N GLU A 61 4.76 -25.30 6.02
CA GLU A 61 4.22 -26.12 4.91
C GLU A 61 3.94 -27.51 5.47
N ASP A 62 2.68 -27.90 5.38
CA ASP A 62 2.20 -29.22 5.88
C ASP A 62 2.61 -29.47 7.35
N GLY A 63 2.44 -28.46 8.19
CA GLY A 63 2.71 -28.54 9.62
C GLY A 63 4.20 -28.50 9.98
N ILE A 64 5.10 -28.35 9.00
CA ILE A 64 6.54 -28.30 9.22
C ILE A 64 7.04 -26.88 8.97
N VAL A 65 7.89 -26.38 9.86
CA VAL A 65 8.50 -25.06 9.70
C VAL A 65 9.35 -25.06 8.44
N ASN A 66 8.94 -24.27 7.45
CA ASN A 66 9.65 -24.11 6.18
C ASN A 66 10.72 -23.02 6.31
N SER A 67 10.38 -21.91 6.96
CA SER A 67 11.35 -20.84 7.21
C SER A 67 10.95 -20.05 8.46
N GLY A 68 11.95 -19.44 9.07
CA GLY A 68 11.77 -18.50 10.16
C GLY A 68 12.93 -17.50 10.12
N SER A 69 12.64 -16.23 10.20
CA SER A 69 13.68 -15.20 10.20
C SER A 69 13.29 -14.02 11.06
N ARG A 70 14.32 -13.38 11.62
CA ARG A 70 14.20 -12.09 12.28
C ARG A 70 15.25 -11.17 11.66
N HIS A 71 14.83 -10.05 11.13
CA HIS A 71 15.71 -9.04 10.54
C HIS A 71 15.59 -7.75 11.33
N LEU A 72 16.75 -7.16 11.61
CA LEU A 72 16.83 -5.83 12.16
C LEU A 72 17.52 -4.96 11.11
N GLU A 73 16.85 -3.90 10.70
CA GLU A 73 17.38 -2.96 9.73
C GLU A 73 17.33 -1.57 10.32
N GLN A 74 18.42 -0.82 10.21
CA GLN A 74 18.46 0.54 10.75
C GLN A 74 19.43 1.39 9.94
N GLY A 75 19.23 2.70 10.00
CA GLY A 75 20.15 3.62 9.33
C GLY A 75 19.61 5.03 9.22
N VAL A 76 20.37 5.84 8.48
CA VAL A 76 20.04 7.22 8.21
C VAL A 76 20.23 7.51 6.72
N GLY A 77 19.30 8.27 6.13
CA GLY A 77 19.45 8.82 4.79
C GLY A 77 19.35 10.33 4.84
N VAL A 78 20.20 11.01 4.09
CA VAL A 78 20.19 12.48 3.99
C VAL A 78 20.03 12.85 2.53
N ARG A 79 19.11 13.79 2.28
CA ARG A 79 18.80 14.28 0.95
C ARG A 79 19.06 15.80 0.91
N ALA A 80 19.64 16.25 -0.20
CA ALA A 80 19.79 17.68 -0.50
C ALA A 80 19.29 17.95 -1.91
N GLN A 81 18.53 19.02 -2.08
CA GLN A 81 17.91 19.37 -3.37
C GLN A 81 18.40 20.76 -3.80
N SER A 82 18.77 20.89 -5.08
CA SER A 82 19.14 22.14 -5.70
C SER A 82 18.45 22.21 -7.07
N GLY A 83 17.41 23.02 -7.20
CA GLY A 83 16.53 23.02 -8.36
C GLY A 83 15.85 21.66 -8.54
N GLU A 84 16.06 21.03 -9.69
CA GLU A 84 15.54 19.69 -9.99
C GLU A 84 16.46 18.58 -9.52
N LYS A 85 17.70 18.90 -9.17
CA LYS A 85 18.71 17.90 -8.81
C LYS A 85 18.58 17.48 -7.35
N GLN A 86 18.83 16.20 -7.11
CA GLN A 86 18.85 15.66 -5.75
C GLN A 86 20.19 14.94 -5.52
N GLY A 87 20.83 15.24 -4.38
CA GLY A 87 21.91 14.45 -3.85
C GLY A 87 21.39 13.61 -2.69
N TYR A 88 21.84 12.39 -2.59
CA TYR A 88 21.40 11.46 -1.54
C TYR A 88 22.57 10.62 -1.08
N ALA A 89 22.66 10.44 0.23
CA ALA A 89 23.62 9.51 0.83
C ALA A 89 23.02 8.88 2.07
N HIS A 90 23.44 7.67 2.39
CA HIS A 90 22.91 6.95 3.55
C HIS A 90 24.01 6.14 4.24
N SER A 91 23.68 5.74 5.47
CA SER A 91 24.53 4.88 6.30
C SER A 91 23.64 3.92 7.08
N ASP A 92 24.12 2.71 7.34
CA ASP A 92 23.46 1.73 8.19
C ASP A 92 23.73 1.98 9.69
N GLU A 93 24.45 3.04 10.01
CA GLU A 93 24.68 3.47 11.41
C GLU A 93 23.79 4.67 11.73
N ILE A 94 23.07 4.60 12.85
CA ILE A 94 22.27 5.73 13.36
C ILE A 94 23.16 6.50 14.36
N SER A 95 23.63 7.66 13.94
CA SER A 95 24.36 8.59 14.81
C SER A 95 24.35 9.99 14.19
N ALA A 96 24.61 11.02 15.00
CA ALA A 96 24.77 12.38 14.50
C ALA A 96 25.96 12.48 13.56
N GLU A 97 27.03 11.72 13.82
CA GLU A 97 28.22 11.69 12.97
C GLU A 97 27.91 11.11 11.58
N SER A 98 27.28 9.94 11.53
CA SER A 98 26.93 9.31 10.24
C SER A 98 25.95 10.18 9.44
N ALA A 99 25.00 10.82 10.11
CA ALA A 99 24.08 11.77 9.44
C ALA A 99 24.86 12.95 8.85
N ARG A 100 25.85 13.49 9.59
CA ARG A 100 26.67 14.62 9.12
C ARG A 100 27.54 14.20 7.92
N LEU A 101 28.12 13.01 7.95
CA LEU A 101 28.91 12.48 6.82
C LEU A 101 28.02 12.33 5.57
N ALA A 102 26.82 11.76 5.74
CA ALA A 102 25.86 11.63 4.65
C ALA A 102 25.44 13.01 4.12
N ALA A 103 25.22 13.98 5.00
CA ALA A 103 24.89 15.35 4.60
C ALA A 103 26.01 16.00 3.77
N GLY A 104 27.26 15.74 4.14
CA GLY A 104 28.43 16.20 3.37
C GLY A 104 28.46 15.67 1.94
N THR A 105 28.09 14.40 1.78
CA THR A 105 27.99 13.77 0.46
C THR A 105 26.77 14.30 -0.32
N ALA A 106 25.62 14.35 0.31
CA ALA A 106 24.38 14.77 -0.36
C ALA A 106 24.46 16.22 -0.86
N ARG A 107 25.00 17.14 -0.05
CA ARG A 107 25.09 18.58 -0.41
C ARG A 107 26.02 18.82 -1.59
N ALA A 108 26.89 17.88 -1.94
CA ALA A 108 27.81 18.00 -3.08
C ALA A 108 27.07 18.06 -4.43
N ILE A 109 25.75 17.83 -4.45
CA ILE A 109 24.91 18.05 -5.63
C ILE A 109 24.98 19.50 -6.14
N SER A 110 25.30 20.45 -5.25
CA SER A 110 25.52 21.85 -5.61
C SER A 110 26.98 22.22 -5.44
N SER A 111 27.57 22.85 -6.46
CA SER A 111 28.95 23.35 -6.39
C SER A 111 29.06 24.72 -5.70
N GLY A 112 27.97 25.48 -5.67
CA GLY A 112 27.96 26.81 -5.07
C GLY A 112 27.91 26.78 -3.54
N TRP A 113 28.59 27.73 -2.90
CA TRP A 113 28.52 27.92 -1.45
C TRP A 113 27.46 28.95 -1.11
N SER A 114 26.87 28.82 0.05
CA SER A 114 25.87 29.72 0.59
C SER A 114 26.28 30.10 2.03
N GLN A 115 25.70 31.15 2.58
CA GLN A 115 25.86 31.44 3.99
C GLN A 115 25.17 30.37 4.83
N SER A 116 25.77 30.06 5.97
CA SER A 116 25.15 29.12 6.93
C SER A 116 23.77 29.64 7.32
N ARG A 117 22.79 28.73 7.27
CA ARG A 117 21.40 29.05 7.63
C ARG A 117 21.03 28.30 8.90
N SER A 118 20.46 29.02 9.83
CA SER A 118 19.90 28.45 11.04
C SER A 118 18.57 27.80 10.69
N VAL A 119 18.38 26.54 11.13
CA VAL A 119 17.12 25.82 10.96
C VAL A 119 16.46 25.66 12.32
N ALA A 120 15.22 26.09 12.44
CA ALA A 120 14.38 25.79 13.59
C ALA A 120 13.46 24.63 13.23
N ILE A 121 13.41 23.61 14.07
CA ILE A 121 12.52 22.47 13.87
C ILE A 121 11.42 22.50 14.94
N GLU A 122 10.22 22.09 14.55
CA GLU A 122 9.07 22.01 15.43
C GLU A 122 8.35 20.69 15.25
N GLY A 123 8.06 20.02 16.36
CA GLY A 123 7.35 18.74 16.34
C GLY A 123 6.00 18.84 15.65
N ARG A 124 5.78 17.99 14.67
CA ARG A 124 4.50 17.91 13.96
C ARG A 124 3.55 17.05 14.76
N LYS A 125 2.36 17.57 15.03
CA LYS A 125 1.28 16.75 15.58
C LYS A 125 0.71 15.92 14.45
N GLY A 126 0.84 14.61 14.57
CA GLY A 126 0.28 13.67 13.61
C GLY A 126 -1.04 13.10 14.10
N ARG A 127 -1.61 12.26 13.28
CA ARG A 127 -2.73 11.41 13.67
C ARG A 127 -2.18 10.24 14.48
N ASP A 128 -3.05 9.50 15.13
CA ASP A 128 -2.68 8.24 15.79
C ASP A 128 -3.56 7.14 15.20
N LEU A 129 -3.24 6.77 13.97
CA LEU A 129 -4.08 5.88 13.15
C LEU A 129 -3.93 4.41 13.52
N TYR A 130 -2.85 4.04 14.23
CA TYR A 130 -2.53 2.65 14.52
C TYR A 130 -1.81 2.52 15.86
N PRO A 131 -2.48 2.93 16.95
CA PRO A 131 -1.86 2.81 18.29
C PRO A 131 -1.62 1.34 18.62
N ILE A 132 -0.44 1.03 19.13
CA ILE A 132 -0.10 -0.32 19.58
C ILE A 132 0.62 -0.25 20.92
N ASP A 133 0.35 -1.25 21.75
CA ASP A 133 1.07 -1.44 23.01
C ASP A 133 2.36 -2.23 22.72
N GLU A 134 3.49 -1.56 22.77
CA GLU A 134 4.79 -2.21 22.48
C GLU A 134 5.10 -3.36 23.45
N ALA A 135 4.60 -3.29 24.68
CA ALA A 135 4.89 -4.29 25.69
C ALA A 135 4.21 -5.64 25.41
N THR A 136 3.01 -5.61 24.81
CA THR A 136 2.23 -6.81 24.56
C THR A 136 2.25 -7.28 23.12
N SER A 137 2.79 -6.48 22.20
CA SER A 137 2.69 -6.76 20.78
C SER A 137 3.77 -7.72 20.25
N GLU A 138 4.79 -8.05 21.07
CA GLU A 138 5.85 -8.96 20.64
C GLU A 138 5.50 -10.40 21.01
N ILE A 139 5.13 -11.18 19.99
CA ILE A 139 4.74 -12.58 20.17
C ILE A 139 5.95 -13.48 19.88
N PRO A 140 6.30 -14.40 20.79
CA PRO A 140 7.43 -15.32 20.57
C PRO A 140 7.26 -16.17 19.32
N ILE A 141 8.37 -16.54 18.70
CA ILE A 141 8.37 -17.32 17.47
C ILE A 141 7.68 -18.68 17.65
N GLU A 142 7.84 -19.29 18.81
CA GLU A 142 7.21 -20.58 19.13
C GLU A 142 5.67 -20.48 19.12
N GLU A 143 5.15 -19.34 19.59
CA GLU A 143 3.72 -19.09 19.60
C GLU A 143 3.21 -18.85 18.16
N LYS A 144 4.00 -18.13 17.33
CA LYS A 144 3.67 -17.96 15.91
C LYS A 144 3.64 -19.32 15.18
N ILE A 145 4.62 -20.19 15.45
CA ILE A 145 4.65 -21.54 14.86
C ILE A 145 3.42 -22.34 15.29
N SER A 146 3.12 -22.33 16.60
CA SER A 146 1.93 -23.01 17.12
C SER A 146 0.64 -22.52 16.47
N PHE A 147 0.54 -21.21 16.30
CA PHE A 147 -0.61 -20.59 15.67
C PHE A 147 -0.76 -21.06 14.22
N LEU A 148 0.32 -21.02 13.43
CA LEU A 148 0.25 -21.48 12.02
C LEU A 148 -0.09 -22.98 11.96
N GLY A 149 0.36 -23.78 12.92
CA GLY A 149 -0.01 -25.20 13.02
C GLY A 149 -1.50 -25.42 13.25
N GLN A 150 -2.16 -24.49 13.96
CA GLN A 150 -3.62 -24.56 14.15
C GLN A 150 -4.34 -24.34 12.80
N LEU A 151 -3.85 -23.44 11.95
CA LEU A 151 -4.44 -23.22 10.63
C LEU A 151 -4.35 -24.48 9.77
N ASP A 152 -3.19 -25.14 9.75
CA ASP A 152 -2.99 -26.39 9.00
C ASP A 152 -3.95 -27.48 9.50
N THR A 153 -4.02 -27.70 10.79
CA THR A 153 -4.88 -28.70 11.40
C THR A 153 -6.35 -28.44 11.07
N TYR A 154 -6.79 -27.19 11.21
CA TYR A 154 -8.17 -26.80 10.94
C TYR A 154 -8.52 -27.04 9.47
N ALA A 155 -7.64 -26.64 8.53
CA ALA A 155 -7.91 -26.79 7.10
C ALA A 155 -8.14 -28.26 6.73
N ARG A 156 -7.28 -29.15 7.23
CA ARG A 156 -7.38 -30.61 6.95
C ARG A 156 -8.64 -31.22 7.59
N GLN A 157 -9.03 -30.75 8.76
CA GLN A 157 -10.27 -31.22 9.41
C GLN A 157 -11.52 -30.71 8.72
N LYS A 158 -11.44 -29.49 8.14
CA LYS A 158 -12.59 -28.83 7.52
C LYS A 158 -13.01 -29.50 6.22
N ASP A 159 -12.05 -29.96 5.41
CA ASP A 159 -12.37 -30.45 4.07
C ASP A 159 -11.39 -31.55 3.66
N PRO A 160 -11.90 -32.77 3.37
CA PRO A 160 -11.04 -33.89 2.95
C PRO A 160 -10.37 -33.69 1.60
N CYS A 161 -10.79 -32.71 0.79
CA CYS A 161 -10.10 -32.40 -0.47
C CYS A 161 -8.78 -31.67 -0.24
N VAL A 162 -8.53 -31.13 0.96
CA VAL A 162 -7.30 -30.41 1.28
C VAL A 162 -6.13 -31.40 1.31
N GLU A 163 -5.20 -31.21 0.37
CA GLU A 163 -4.03 -32.09 0.23
C GLU A 163 -2.77 -31.42 0.81
N GLN A 164 -2.63 -30.12 0.64
CA GLN A 164 -1.46 -29.38 1.12
C GLN A 164 -1.88 -28.02 1.70
N VAL A 165 -1.22 -27.59 2.77
CA VAL A 165 -1.47 -26.30 3.43
C VAL A 165 -0.16 -25.56 3.60
N MET A 166 -0.12 -24.32 3.16
CA MET A 166 0.98 -23.38 3.46
C MET A 166 0.40 -22.20 4.20
N ALA A 167 1.05 -21.82 5.30
CA ALA A 167 0.63 -20.65 6.07
C ALA A 167 1.86 -19.84 6.47
N SER A 168 1.74 -18.52 6.45
CA SER A 168 2.84 -17.66 6.84
C SER A 168 2.35 -16.41 7.53
N VAL A 169 3.15 -15.92 8.47
CA VAL A 169 2.90 -14.65 9.14
C VAL A 169 4.16 -13.79 9.06
N VAL A 170 3.95 -12.50 8.76
CA VAL A 170 4.99 -11.48 8.78
C VAL A 170 4.51 -10.37 9.71
N THR A 171 5.38 -9.97 10.65
CA THR A 171 5.13 -8.82 11.51
C THR A 171 6.31 -7.86 11.39
N GLN A 172 6.03 -6.58 11.26
CA GLN A 172 7.05 -5.55 11.17
C GLN A 172 6.73 -4.42 12.14
N ARG A 173 7.77 -3.88 12.75
CA ARG A 173 7.67 -2.66 13.52
C ARG A 173 8.77 -1.72 13.05
N ARG A 174 8.36 -0.59 12.49
CA ARG A 174 9.26 0.40 11.91
C ARG A 174 9.12 1.70 12.69
N LYS A 175 10.22 2.18 13.26
CA LYS A 175 10.29 3.49 13.91
C LYS A 175 11.02 4.42 12.98
N ILE A 176 10.46 5.61 12.75
CA ILE A 176 11.06 6.62 11.88
C ILE A 176 11.15 7.96 12.59
N LEU A 177 12.15 8.73 12.18
CA LEU A 177 12.31 10.13 12.60
C LEU A 177 12.74 10.91 11.36
N VAL A 178 11.97 11.95 11.03
CA VAL A 178 12.25 12.82 9.87
C VAL A 178 12.40 14.24 10.37
N CYS A 179 13.47 14.91 9.95
CA CYS A 179 13.56 16.36 10.14
C CYS A 179 14.02 17.02 8.85
N SER A 180 13.56 18.24 8.62
CA SER A 180 13.77 18.90 7.34
C SER A 180 14.01 20.41 7.50
N SER A 181 14.65 20.98 6.48
CA SER A 181 15.05 22.40 6.50
C SER A 181 13.86 23.36 6.40
N ASP A 182 12.66 22.88 6.09
CA ASP A 182 11.44 23.68 6.16
C ASP A 182 10.82 23.67 7.57
N GLY A 183 11.52 23.07 8.54
CA GLY A 183 11.14 23.12 9.95
C GLY A 183 10.39 21.90 10.47
N ALA A 184 10.11 20.90 9.65
CA ALA A 184 9.37 19.73 10.12
C ALA A 184 10.23 18.83 11.00
N LEU A 185 9.65 18.36 12.09
CA LEU A 185 10.17 17.26 12.92
C LEU A 185 9.01 16.29 13.12
N ALA A 186 9.10 15.09 12.57
CA ALA A 186 8.04 14.10 12.65
C ALA A 186 8.63 12.74 13.03
N ALA A 187 7.97 12.04 13.92
CA ALA A 187 8.38 10.69 14.33
C ALA A 187 7.15 9.79 14.36
N ASP A 188 7.35 8.49 14.12
CA ASP A 188 6.23 7.56 14.04
C ASP A 188 6.67 6.15 14.39
N VAL A 189 5.75 5.37 14.95
CA VAL A 189 5.88 3.91 15.13
C VAL A 189 4.86 3.25 14.22
N GLN A 190 5.34 2.54 13.21
CA GLN A 190 4.50 1.96 12.17
C GLN A 190 4.47 0.43 12.32
N PRO A 191 3.39 -0.14 12.85
CA PRO A 191 3.22 -1.60 12.83
C PRO A 191 2.78 -2.04 11.45
N LEU A 192 3.03 -3.31 11.14
CA LEU A 192 2.49 -3.94 9.95
C LEU A 192 2.42 -5.44 10.19
N VAL A 193 1.28 -6.04 9.86
CA VAL A 193 1.09 -7.48 9.98
C VAL A 193 0.51 -8.00 8.68
N ARG A 194 0.90 -9.22 8.31
CA ARG A 194 0.29 -9.94 7.20
C ARG A 194 0.25 -11.43 7.53
N LEU A 195 -0.93 -12.03 7.39
CA LEU A 195 -1.16 -13.46 7.51
C LEU A 195 -1.61 -13.98 6.13
N ASN A 196 -1.00 -15.06 5.68
CA ASN A 196 -1.35 -15.70 4.41
C ASN A 196 -1.66 -17.16 4.64
N VAL A 197 -2.67 -17.67 3.95
CA VAL A 197 -3.04 -19.09 3.93
C VAL A 197 -3.19 -19.51 2.48
N GLN A 198 -2.53 -20.60 2.10
CA GLN A 198 -2.69 -21.21 0.79
C GLN A 198 -3.02 -22.66 0.99
N VAL A 199 -4.01 -23.14 0.25
CA VAL A 199 -4.49 -24.52 0.29
C VAL A 199 -4.40 -25.08 -1.12
N ILE A 200 -3.91 -26.31 -1.25
CA ILE A 200 -4.05 -27.08 -2.48
C ILE A 200 -5.12 -28.12 -2.22
N ALA A 201 -6.19 -28.08 -3.01
CA ALA A 201 -7.27 -29.06 -2.97
C ALA A 201 -7.18 -29.98 -4.18
N ALA A 202 -7.52 -31.24 -4.00
CA ALA A 202 -7.46 -32.25 -5.04
C ALA A 202 -8.81 -32.93 -5.24
N ASP A 203 -9.11 -33.24 -6.52
CA ASP A 203 -10.25 -34.06 -6.89
C ASP A 203 -9.78 -34.97 -8.05
N GLY A 204 -9.51 -36.23 -7.73
CA GLY A 204 -8.89 -37.16 -8.67
C GLY A 204 -7.47 -36.69 -9.00
N GLU A 205 -7.18 -36.49 -10.28
CA GLU A 205 -5.87 -36.02 -10.75
C GLU A 205 -5.78 -34.51 -10.80
N ARG A 206 -6.90 -33.80 -10.64
CA ARG A 206 -6.93 -32.34 -10.71
C ARG A 206 -6.55 -31.72 -9.35
N ARG A 207 -5.64 -30.78 -9.37
CA ARG A 207 -5.19 -30.03 -8.19
C ARG A 207 -5.32 -28.55 -8.45
N GLU A 208 -5.87 -27.83 -7.48
CA GLU A 208 -6.08 -26.39 -7.60
C GLU A 208 -5.74 -25.67 -6.31
N VAL A 209 -5.31 -24.43 -6.46
CA VAL A 209 -4.86 -23.59 -5.37
C VAL A 209 -5.98 -22.63 -4.95
N GLY A 210 -6.14 -22.48 -3.64
CA GLY A 210 -6.91 -21.38 -3.06
C GLY A 210 -5.99 -20.58 -2.12
N TYR A 211 -6.15 -19.29 -2.12
CA TYR A 211 -5.31 -18.37 -1.34
C TYR A 211 -6.14 -17.31 -0.69
N GLU A 212 -5.79 -16.99 0.56
CA GLU A 212 -6.34 -15.83 1.27
C GLU A 212 -5.24 -15.14 2.04
N GLY A 213 -5.19 -13.83 1.92
CA GLY A 213 -4.25 -12.99 2.70
C GLY A 213 -4.98 -11.85 3.36
N ARG A 214 -4.59 -11.52 4.58
CA ARG A 214 -5.11 -10.36 5.32
C ARG A 214 -4.00 -9.69 6.13
N GLY A 215 -4.18 -8.41 6.36
CA GLY A 215 -3.23 -7.66 7.17
C GLY A 215 -3.67 -6.23 7.42
N GLY A 216 -2.75 -5.45 7.96
CA GLY A 216 -3.00 -4.05 8.27
C GLY A 216 -1.96 -3.50 9.21
N ARG A 217 -2.19 -2.28 9.69
CA ARG A 217 -1.34 -1.63 10.67
C ARG A 217 -1.93 -1.83 12.08
N HIS A 218 -1.78 -3.07 12.55
CA HIS A 218 -2.22 -3.48 13.89
C HIS A 218 -1.34 -4.66 14.32
N ASP A 219 -1.55 -5.16 15.53
CA ASP A 219 -0.75 -6.27 16.05
C ASP A 219 -1.27 -7.63 15.56
N LEU A 220 -0.45 -8.67 15.76
CA LEU A 220 -0.78 -10.03 15.33
C LEU A 220 -1.94 -10.63 16.14
N GLN A 221 -2.13 -10.20 17.39
CA GLN A 221 -3.20 -10.73 18.25
C GLN A 221 -4.57 -10.63 17.58
N ARG A 222 -4.81 -9.57 16.80
CA ARG A 222 -6.07 -9.44 16.04
C ARG A 222 -6.25 -10.57 15.03
N MET A 223 -5.16 -10.94 14.34
CA MET A 223 -5.21 -12.03 13.35
C MET A 223 -5.36 -13.40 14.00
N MET A 224 -4.95 -13.51 15.29
CA MET A 224 -5.03 -14.76 16.04
C MET A 224 -6.43 -15.03 16.63
N GLN A 225 -7.37 -14.11 16.47
CA GLN A 225 -8.76 -14.37 16.90
C GLN A 225 -9.38 -15.47 16.05
N PRO A 226 -9.99 -16.50 16.65
CA PRO A 226 -10.52 -17.63 15.89
C PRO A 226 -11.44 -17.25 14.73
N GLU A 227 -12.33 -16.26 14.96
CA GLU A 227 -13.25 -15.81 13.91
C GLU A 227 -12.56 -15.18 12.71
N VAL A 228 -11.32 -14.68 12.89
CA VAL A 228 -10.55 -14.06 11.80
C VAL A 228 -9.83 -15.14 10.99
N TRP A 229 -8.99 -15.94 11.67
CA TRP A 229 -8.15 -16.89 10.93
C TRP A 229 -8.94 -18.08 10.39
N GLN A 230 -10.00 -18.52 11.09
CA GLN A 230 -10.84 -19.60 10.57
C GLN A 230 -11.57 -19.17 9.30
N ASP A 231 -12.09 -17.94 9.28
CA ASP A 231 -12.70 -17.40 8.07
C ASP A 231 -11.70 -17.32 6.90
N MET A 232 -10.42 -16.98 7.19
CA MET A 232 -9.38 -16.96 6.17
C MET A 232 -9.13 -18.37 5.59
N VAL A 233 -9.05 -19.37 6.44
CA VAL A 233 -8.85 -20.76 6.01
C VAL A 233 -10.05 -21.22 5.18
N ASP A 234 -11.27 -20.94 5.67
CA ASP A 234 -12.51 -21.30 4.97
C ASP A 234 -12.55 -20.66 3.57
N GLU A 235 -12.12 -19.39 3.46
CA GLU A 235 -12.08 -18.69 2.17
C GLU A 235 -11.04 -19.31 1.23
N ALA A 236 -9.85 -19.65 1.73
CA ALA A 236 -8.84 -20.33 0.90
C ALA A 236 -9.34 -21.67 0.38
N ILE A 237 -10.02 -22.45 1.22
CA ILE A 237 -10.64 -23.73 0.81
C ILE A 237 -11.72 -23.48 -0.24
N ARG A 238 -12.60 -22.47 -0.01
CA ARG A 238 -13.67 -22.13 -0.96
C ARG A 238 -13.09 -21.82 -2.34
N ILE A 239 -12.03 -21.03 -2.40
CA ILE A 239 -11.40 -20.64 -3.67
C ILE A 239 -10.77 -21.87 -4.35
N ALA A 240 -10.09 -22.75 -3.59
CA ALA A 240 -9.51 -23.98 -4.16
C ALA A 240 -10.60 -24.87 -4.78
N ARG A 241 -11.71 -25.07 -4.06
CA ARG A 241 -12.85 -25.84 -4.56
C ARG A 241 -13.48 -25.19 -5.79
N LEU A 242 -13.62 -23.87 -5.79
CA LEU A 242 -14.13 -23.12 -6.93
C LEU A 242 -13.28 -23.39 -8.17
N ASN A 243 -11.96 -23.32 -8.00
CA ASN A 243 -11.02 -23.55 -9.10
C ASN A 243 -11.09 -24.97 -9.63
N LEU A 244 -11.40 -25.97 -8.78
CA LEU A 244 -11.61 -27.35 -9.22
C LEU A 244 -12.81 -27.47 -10.20
N SER A 245 -13.81 -26.58 -10.07
CA SER A 245 -15.00 -26.60 -10.91
C SER A 245 -14.97 -25.60 -12.07
N SER A 246 -13.93 -24.77 -12.17
CA SER A 246 -13.92 -23.69 -13.17
C SER A 246 -13.66 -24.20 -14.59
N VAL A 247 -14.22 -23.46 -15.56
CA VAL A 247 -14.09 -23.73 -16.99
C VAL A 247 -13.19 -22.66 -17.64
N PRO A 248 -12.62 -22.93 -18.84
CA PRO A 248 -11.81 -21.90 -19.52
C PRO A 248 -12.63 -20.63 -19.79
N CYS A 249 -11.97 -19.47 -19.63
CA CYS A 249 -12.61 -18.18 -19.91
C CYS A 249 -12.62 -17.91 -21.42
N PRO A 250 -13.75 -17.49 -21.99
CA PRO A 250 -13.76 -17.05 -23.40
C PRO A 250 -13.03 -15.72 -23.55
N ALA A 251 -12.44 -15.51 -24.73
CA ALA A 251 -11.76 -14.26 -25.08
C ALA A 251 -12.66 -13.36 -25.90
N GLY A 252 -12.45 -12.05 -25.82
CA GLY A 252 -13.18 -11.09 -26.65
C GLY A 252 -13.49 -9.79 -25.92
N SER A 253 -14.18 -8.90 -26.60
CA SER A 253 -14.70 -7.68 -25.96
C SER A 253 -16.01 -8.02 -25.26
N MET A 254 -16.15 -7.64 -24.02
CA MET A 254 -17.37 -7.91 -23.26
C MET A 254 -17.57 -6.91 -22.12
N THR A 255 -18.77 -6.87 -21.61
CA THR A 255 -19.08 -6.08 -20.40
C THR A 255 -18.56 -6.84 -19.18
N VAL A 256 -17.91 -6.11 -18.27
CA VAL A 256 -17.38 -6.70 -17.03
C VAL A 256 -17.97 -5.99 -15.83
N ALA A 257 -18.57 -6.74 -14.92
CA ALA A 257 -18.90 -6.23 -13.59
C ALA A 257 -17.73 -6.58 -12.66
N LEU A 258 -17.17 -5.60 -11.98
CA LEU A 258 -16.13 -5.82 -10.96
C LEU A 258 -16.80 -5.78 -9.59
N GLY A 259 -16.49 -6.76 -8.75
CA GLY A 259 -16.97 -6.79 -7.38
C GLY A 259 -16.26 -5.77 -6.50
N PRO A 260 -16.76 -5.56 -5.26
CA PRO A 260 -16.17 -4.56 -4.38
C PRO A 260 -14.84 -5.03 -3.77
N GLY A 261 -14.05 -4.08 -3.30
CA GLY A 261 -12.82 -4.35 -2.55
C GLY A 261 -11.58 -4.48 -3.40
N TRP A 262 -10.93 -5.66 -3.41
CA TRP A 262 -9.65 -5.87 -4.06
C TRP A 262 -9.63 -5.56 -5.57
N PRO A 263 -10.73 -5.71 -6.34
CA PRO A 263 -10.71 -5.23 -7.72
C PRO A 263 -10.36 -3.75 -7.89
N GLY A 264 -10.36 -2.96 -6.82
CA GLY A 264 -9.81 -1.60 -6.81
C GLY A 264 -8.35 -1.52 -7.25
N ILE A 265 -7.62 -2.65 -7.33
CA ILE A 265 -6.29 -2.69 -7.93
C ILE A 265 -6.33 -2.14 -9.38
N LEU A 266 -7.46 -2.25 -10.04
CA LEU A 266 -7.64 -1.63 -11.35
C LEU A 266 -7.37 -0.10 -11.29
N LEU A 267 -7.88 0.58 -10.25
CA LEU A 267 -7.64 2.02 -10.10
C LEU A 267 -6.17 2.32 -9.85
N HIS A 268 -5.53 1.50 -9.02
CA HIS A 268 -4.11 1.65 -8.69
C HIS A 268 -3.26 1.65 -9.96
N GLU A 269 -3.50 0.68 -10.84
CA GLU A 269 -2.73 0.54 -12.07
C GLU A 269 -3.23 1.45 -13.19
N ALA A 270 -4.55 1.52 -13.40
CA ALA A 270 -5.10 2.27 -14.53
C ALA A 270 -4.85 3.77 -14.42
N ILE A 271 -4.96 4.32 -13.22
CA ILE A 271 -4.81 5.76 -13.01
C ILE A 271 -3.81 6.13 -11.92
N GLY A 272 -3.73 5.36 -10.83
CA GLY A 272 -2.98 5.76 -9.64
C GLY A 272 -1.53 6.13 -9.95
N HIS A 273 -0.79 5.23 -10.57
CA HIS A 273 0.58 5.52 -10.96
C HIS A 273 0.66 6.68 -11.96
N GLY A 274 -0.32 6.77 -12.85
CA GLY A 274 -0.39 7.87 -13.83
C GLY A 274 -0.63 9.23 -13.19
N LEU A 275 -1.15 9.28 -11.95
CA LEU A 275 -1.41 10.54 -11.25
C LEU A 275 -0.30 10.92 -10.27
N GLU A 276 0.79 10.17 -10.20
CA GLU A 276 1.94 10.51 -9.37
C GLU A 276 2.68 11.72 -9.97
N GLY A 277 3.06 12.66 -9.11
CA GLY A 277 3.52 13.99 -9.51
C GLY A 277 4.80 14.01 -10.34
N ASP A 278 5.73 13.09 -10.08
CA ASP A 278 6.99 13.05 -10.81
C ASP A 278 6.79 12.72 -12.30
N PHE A 279 5.89 11.77 -12.61
CA PHE A 279 5.57 11.44 -14.00
C PHE A 279 4.84 12.61 -14.69
N ASN A 280 3.98 13.30 -13.96
CA ASN A 280 3.22 14.43 -14.52
C ASN A 280 4.11 15.66 -14.74
N ARG A 281 5.02 15.95 -13.80
CA ARG A 281 5.99 17.04 -13.95
C ARG A 281 6.90 16.79 -15.16
N LYS A 282 7.37 15.56 -15.33
CA LYS A 282 8.25 15.19 -16.46
C LYS A 282 7.49 14.99 -17.79
N LYS A 283 6.18 15.09 -17.76
CA LYS A 283 5.31 14.91 -18.94
C LYS A 283 5.41 13.50 -19.54
N THR A 284 5.66 12.50 -18.69
CA THR A 284 5.76 11.11 -19.14
C THR A 284 4.50 10.31 -18.84
N SER A 285 3.56 10.87 -18.06
CA SER A 285 2.28 10.22 -17.81
C SER A 285 1.27 10.52 -18.91
N ALA A 286 0.39 9.55 -19.18
CA ALA A 286 -0.77 9.75 -20.05
C ALA A 286 -1.74 10.82 -19.49
N PHE A 287 -1.63 11.17 -18.20
CA PHE A 287 -2.50 12.17 -17.55
C PHE A 287 -1.83 13.54 -17.42
N ALA A 288 -0.64 13.74 -18.00
CA ALA A 288 0.05 15.02 -17.90
C ALA A 288 -0.79 16.14 -18.52
N ASP A 289 -0.87 17.26 -17.81
CA ASP A 289 -1.64 18.47 -18.23
C ASP A 289 -3.14 18.23 -18.36
N GLN A 290 -3.70 17.18 -17.73
CA GLN A 290 -5.11 16.86 -17.82
C GLN A 290 -5.96 17.42 -16.66
N ILE A 291 -5.37 18.16 -15.72
CA ILE A 291 -6.14 18.79 -14.62
C ILE A 291 -7.25 19.65 -15.22
N GLY A 292 -8.50 19.45 -14.77
CA GLY A 292 -9.69 20.13 -15.27
C GLY A 292 -10.34 19.44 -16.46
N GLN A 293 -9.75 18.37 -16.98
CA GLN A 293 -10.31 17.62 -18.10
C GLN A 293 -11.08 16.39 -17.61
N ARG A 294 -12.05 15.96 -18.41
CA ARG A 294 -12.79 14.73 -18.14
C ARG A 294 -11.91 13.52 -18.48
N VAL A 295 -11.65 12.69 -17.48
CA VAL A 295 -10.83 11.47 -17.61
C VAL A 295 -11.62 10.20 -17.21
N ALA A 296 -12.88 10.37 -16.80
CA ALA A 296 -13.74 9.25 -16.38
C ALA A 296 -15.21 9.62 -16.64
N SER A 297 -16.07 8.63 -16.57
CA SER A 297 -17.53 8.84 -16.70
C SER A 297 -18.05 9.76 -15.59
N PRO A 298 -19.13 10.52 -15.85
CA PRO A 298 -19.81 11.23 -14.76
C PRO A 298 -20.15 10.28 -13.61
N GLY A 299 -20.06 10.78 -12.38
CA GLY A 299 -20.31 10.00 -11.17
C GLY A 299 -19.07 9.27 -10.63
N VAL A 300 -18.00 9.15 -11.43
CA VAL A 300 -16.75 8.54 -10.95
C VAL A 300 -16.01 9.53 -10.04
N ASN A 301 -15.81 9.14 -8.80
CA ASN A 301 -15.06 9.91 -7.80
C ASN A 301 -13.96 9.01 -7.23
N VAL A 302 -12.71 9.45 -7.30
CA VAL A 302 -11.56 8.66 -6.83
C VAL A 302 -10.73 9.49 -5.87
N VAL A 303 -10.36 8.86 -4.75
CA VAL A 303 -9.51 9.49 -3.72
C VAL A 303 -8.29 8.61 -3.45
N ASP A 304 -7.23 9.26 -2.95
CA ASP A 304 -6.14 8.58 -2.24
C ASP A 304 -6.18 9.08 -0.80
N ASP A 305 -6.39 8.18 0.16
CA ASP A 305 -6.64 8.56 1.55
C ASP A 305 -5.71 7.81 2.50
N GLY A 306 -4.67 8.51 2.98
CA GLY A 306 -3.72 7.97 3.94
C GLY A 306 -4.17 8.05 5.40
N THR A 307 -5.42 8.52 5.66
CA THR A 307 -5.88 8.85 7.02
C THR A 307 -6.81 7.79 7.62
N LEU A 308 -7.01 6.66 6.94
CA LEU A 308 -7.94 5.62 7.40
C LEU A 308 -7.30 4.79 8.51
N PRO A 309 -7.95 4.64 9.69
CA PRO A 309 -7.33 3.90 10.80
C PRO A 309 -6.97 2.46 10.43
N GLU A 310 -5.78 2.05 10.84
CA GLU A 310 -5.27 0.68 10.77
C GLU A 310 -5.15 0.07 9.37
N ARG A 311 -5.42 0.86 8.31
CA ARG A 311 -5.28 0.35 6.94
C ARG A 311 -3.81 0.22 6.55
N ARG A 312 -3.51 -0.80 5.74
CA ARG A 312 -2.13 -1.12 5.33
C ARG A 312 -1.42 0.06 4.64
N GLY A 313 -2.14 0.83 3.82
CA GLY A 313 -1.56 1.98 3.12
C GLY A 313 -1.52 3.27 3.92
N SER A 314 -2.16 3.31 5.10
CA SER A 314 -2.26 4.53 5.91
C SER A 314 -0.95 4.85 6.63
N ILE A 315 -0.69 6.15 6.82
CA ILE A 315 0.50 6.66 7.51
C ILE A 315 0.12 7.90 8.30
N ASN A 316 0.71 8.08 9.48
CA ASN A 316 0.50 9.32 10.25
C ASN A 316 1.18 10.49 9.53
N PHE A 317 2.39 10.25 9.02
CA PHE A 317 3.18 11.19 8.22
C PHE A 317 3.78 10.43 7.04
N ASP A 318 3.99 11.11 5.92
CA ASP A 318 4.81 10.52 4.86
C ASP A 318 6.30 10.56 5.26
N ASP A 319 7.16 10.01 4.43
CA ASP A 319 8.58 9.87 4.74
C ASP A 319 9.37 11.17 4.50
N GLU A 320 8.65 12.28 4.31
CA GLU A 320 9.18 13.64 4.29
C GLU A 320 8.65 14.49 5.46
N GLY A 321 7.86 13.86 6.35
CA GLY A 321 7.28 14.54 7.51
C GLY A 321 6.01 15.33 7.20
N THR A 322 5.40 15.14 6.02
CA THR A 322 4.13 15.77 5.69
C THR A 322 2.99 14.92 6.27
N PRO A 323 2.04 15.51 7.03
CA PRO A 323 0.92 14.73 7.53
C PRO A 323 0.12 14.11 6.39
N SER A 324 -0.35 12.88 6.60
CA SER A 324 -1.17 12.20 5.60
C SER A 324 -2.47 12.95 5.37
N GLN A 325 -3.02 12.80 4.17
CA GLN A 325 -4.19 13.56 3.73
C GLN A 325 -5.15 12.64 2.99
N ARG A 326 -6.37 13.14 2.83
CA ARG A 326 -7.35 12.57 1.91
C ARG A 326 -7.37 13.48 0.68
N ASN A 327 -6.85 12.98 -0.42
CA ASN A 327 -6.65 13.73 -1.64
C ASN A 327 -7.67 13.32 -2.69
N MET A 328 -8.52 14.26 -3.11
CA MET A 328 -9.43 14.02 -4.24
C MET A 328 -8.61 14.04 -5.53
N LEU A 329 -8.69 12.97 -6.31
CA LEU A 329 -7.97 12.83 -7.59
C LEU A 329 -8.89 13.05 -8.75
N ILE A 330 -10.06 12.41 -8.74
CA ILE A 330 -11.09 12.58 -9.78
C ILE A 330 -12.40 12.92 -9.07
N GLU A 331 -13.07 13.97 -9.52
CA GLU A 331 -14.36 14.41 -9.00
C GLU A 331 -15.37 14.49 -10.14
N ASP A 332 -16.44 13.71 -10.05
CA ASP A 332 -17.46 13.60 -11.10
C ASP A 332 -16.84 13.39 -12.49
N GLY A 333 -15.82 12.54 -12.54
CA GLY A 333 -15.13 12.21 -13.80
C GLY A 333 -14.09 13.23 -14.26
N ILE A 334 -13.91 14.32 -13.53
CA ILE A 334 -12.94 15.38 -13.86
C ILE A 334 -11.67 15.18 -13.04
N LEU A 335 -10.52 15.23 -13.67
CA LEU A 335 -9.24 15.14 -12.96
C LEU A 335 -9.00 16.45 -12.18
N VAL A 336 -8.84 16.36 -10.86
CA VAL A 336 -8.69 17.55 -10.00
C VAL A 336 -7.39 17.56 -9.20
N GLY A 337 -6.63 16.47 -9.16
CA GLY A 337 -5.38 16.47 -8.38
C GLY A 337 -4.39 15.40 -8.82
N TYR A 338 -3.14 15.62 -8.44
CA TYR A 338 -2.05 14.65 -8.54
C TYR A 338 -1.52 14.35 -7.14
N LEU A 339 -0.75 13.28 -7.01
CA LEU A 339 -0.09 12.90 -5.76
C LEU A 339 1.34 13.44 -5.75
N HIS A 340 1.68 14.22 -4.73
CA HIS A 340 2.95 14.94 -4.68
C HIS A 340 3.78 14.63 -3.45
N ASP A 341 5.09 14.46 -3.67
CA ASP A 341 6.13 14.66 -2.67
C ASP A 341 6.51 16.16 -2.67
N LYS A 342 7.40 16.55 -1.76
CA LYS A 342 7.81 17.96 -1.64
C LYS A 342 8.53 18.48 -2.89
N LEU A 343 9.40 17.66 -3.50
CA LEU A 343 10.15 18.10 -4.69
C LEU A 343 9.20 18.41 -5.85
N ASN A 344 8.34 17.48 -6.19
CA ASN A 344 7.46 17.65 -7.36
C ASN A 344 6.38 18.69 -7.10
N ALA A 345 5.88 18.80 -5.86
CA ALA A 345 4.97 19.89 -5.48
C ALA A 345 5.64 21.25 -5.72
N ARG A 346 6.84 21.45 -5.19
CA ARG A 346 7.58 22.71 -5.35
C ARG A 346 7.82 23.06 -6.82
N LEU A 347 8.28 22.07 -7.60
CA LEU A 347 8.61 22.33 -9.02
C LEU A 347 7.38 22.57 -9.89
N MET A 348 6.21 22.10 -9.46
CA MET A 348 4.94 22.32 -10.15
C MET A 348 4.12 23.48 -9.59
N GLY A 349 4.62 24.14 -8.52
CA GLY A 349 3.89 25.23 -7.86
C GLY A 349 2.62 24.75 -7.17
N MET A 350 2.66 23.54 -6.60
CA MET A 350 1.52 22.90 -5.92
C MET A 350 1.92 22.58 -4.48
N GLU A 351 0.96 22.13 -3.67
CA GLU A 351 1.22 21.74 -2.29
C GLU A 351 1.54 20.24 -2.18
N PRO A 352 2.40 19.84 -1.24
CA PRO A 352 2.63 18.42 -0.96
C PRO A 352 1.34 17.75 -0.48
N THR A 353 1.12 16.51 -0.89
CA THR A 353 -0.12 15.80 -0.59
C THR A 353 0.04 14.68 0.46
N GLY A 354 1.23 14.57 1.09
CA GLY A 354 1.48 13.52 2.07
C GLY A 354 1.75 12.17 1.41
N ASN A 355 2.32 12.20 0.21
CA ASN A 355 2.57 11.01 -0.59
C ASN A 355 4.06 10.79 -0.91
N GLY A 356 4.96 11.50 -0.23
CA GLY A 356 6.40 11.31 -0.38
C GLY A 356 6.84 10.08 0.40
N ARG A 357 6.94 8.92 -0.24
CA ARG A 357 7.18 7.64 0.45
C ARG A 357 8.44 6.95 -0.08
N ARG A 358 9.09 6.20 0.79
CA ARG A 358 10.30 5.42 0.49
C ARG A 358 10.20 4.02 1.08
N GLU A 359 10.93 3.07 0.48
CA GLU A 359 11.01 1.72 1.04
C GLU A 359 11.78 1.71 2.36
N SER A 360 12.94 2.38 2.41
CA SER A 360 13.79 2.42 3.61
C SER A 360 14.71 3.63 3.59
N TYR A 361 15.51 3.77 4.66
CA TYR A 361 16.51 4.82 4.75
C TYR A 361 17.51 4.85 3.59
N ALA A 362 17.68 3.74 2.89
CA ALA A 362 18.61 3.65 1.77
C ALA A 362 18.02 4.18 0.46
N HIS A 363 16.77 4.66 0.48
CA HIS A 363 16.02 5.03 -0.73
C HIS A 363 15.55 6.49 -0.66
N VAL A 364 15.55 7.13 -1.84
CA VAL A 364 15.00 8.48 -1.99
C VAL A 364 13.46 8.39 -2.00
N PRO A 365 12.76 9.25 -1.27
CA PRO A 365 11.29 9.23 -1.35
C PRO A 365 10.80 9.68 -2.71
N LEU A 366 9.67 9.10 -3.12
CA LEU A 366 9.01 9.34 -4.40
C LEU A 366 7.52 9.58 -4.15
N PRO A 367 6.81 10.26 -5.04
CA PRO A 367 5.34 10.28 -4.95
C PRO A 367 4.78 8.86 -5.09
N ARG A 368 4.01 8.42 -4.10
CA ARG A 368 3.44 7.06 -4.03
C ARG A 368 2.05 7.13 -3.43
N MET A 369 1.18 6.23 -3.88
CA MET A 369 -0.17 6.08 -3.33
C MET A 369 -0.14 5.63 -1.87
N THR A 370 -1.25 5.87 -1.16
CA THR A 370 -1.56 5.31 0.16
C THR A 370 -2.71 4.31 0.03
N ASN A 371 -3.95 4.70 0.25
CA ASN A 371 -5.13 3.87 -0.05
C ASN A 371 -5.92 4.56 -1.15
N THR A 372 -5.92 3.98 -2.34
CA THR A 372 -6.57 4.57 -3.51
C THR A 372 -7.87 3.83 -3.80
N PHE A 373 -9.00 4.53 -3.82
CA PHE A 373 -10.29 3.87 -4.00
C PHE A 373 -11.32 4.80 -4.67
N MET A 374 -12.32 4.16 -5.31
CA MET A 374 -13.48 4.86 -5.87
C MET A 374 -14.54 4.98 -4.79
N LEU A 375 -15.15 6.16 -4.69
CA LEU A 375 -16.25 6.38 -3.75
C LEU A 375 -17.52 5.67 -4.23
N ALA A 376 -18.38 5.31 -3.27
CA ALA A 376 -19.63 4.64 -3.57
C ALA A 376 -20.55 5.51 -4.45
N GLY A 377 -21.25 4.86 -5.38
CA GLY A 377 -22.35 5.44 -6.12
C GLY A 377 -23.69 5.13 -5.46
N GLU A 378 -24.76 5.10 -6.25
CA GLU A 378 -26.12 4.89 -5.74
C GLU A 378 -26.78 3.59 -6.22
N ASP A 379 -26.16 2.90 -7.19
CA ASP A 379 -26.75 1.71 -7.79
C ASP A 379 -26.76 0.52 -6.82
N ASP A 380 -27.76 -0.32 -6.94
CA ASP A 380 -27.80 -1.62 -6.24
C ASP A 380 -26.83 -2.59 -6.92
N PRO A 381 -25.88 -3.19 -6.18
CA PRO A 381 -24.88 -4.10 -6.78
C PRO A 381 -25.48 -5.28 -7.52
N GLU A 382 -26.59 -5.85 -7.01
CA GLU A 382 -27.24 -6.97 -7.69
C GLU A 382 -27.86 -6.52 -9.03
N GLU A 383 -28.42 -5.30 -9.04
CA GLU A 383 -28.96 -4.75 -10.30
C GLU A 383 -27.85 -4.45 -11.30
N ILE A 384 -26.65 -4.07 -10.82
CA ILE A 384 -25.50 -3.89 -11.71
C ILE A 384 -25.22 -5.21 -12.44
N VAL A 385 -25.10 -6.32 -11.70
CA VAL A 385 -24.85 -7.64 -12.30
C VAL A 385 -26.01 -8.04 -13.24
N ARG A 386 -27.26 -7.87 -12.81
CA ARG A 386 -28.43 -8.19 -13.63
C ARG A 386 -28.48 -7.39 -14.94
N SER A 387 -27.88 -6.20 -14.96
CA SER A 387 -27.86 -5.36 -16.16
C SER A 387 -26.90 -5.85 -17.25
N VAL A 388 -26.05 -6.83 -16.94
CA VAL A 388 -25.09 -7.40 -17.90
C VAL A 388 -25.77 -8.58 -18.60
N ASP A 389 -26.06 -8.43 -19.87
CA ASP A 389 -26.68 -9.52 -20.64
C ASP A 389 -25.71 -10.67 -20.84
N ARG A 390 -24.47 -10.36 -21.29
CA ARG A 390 -23.40 -11.35 -21.45
C ARG A 390 -22.06 -10.69 -21.10
N GLY A 391 -21.29 -11.34 -20.21
CA GLY A 391 -20.02 -10.78 -19.79
C GLY A 391 -19.39 -11.56 -18.65
N LEU A 392 -18.60 -10.86 -17.83
CA LEU A 392 -17.91 -11.43 -16.68
C LEU A 392 -18.28 -10.69 -15.41
N TYR A 393 -18.32 -11.42 -14.31
CA TYR A 393 -18.29 -10.87 -12.95
C TYR A 393 -16.94 -11.24 -12.36
N ALA A 394 -16.04 -10.26 -12.22
CA ALA A 394 -14.68 -10.48 -11.70
C ALA A 394 -14.64 -10.03 -10.24
N VAL A 395 -14.30 -10.93 -9.35
CA VAL A 395 -14.38 -10.75 -7.90
C VAL A 395 -12.99 -10.50 -7.30
N SER A 396 -11.95 -11.12 -7.84
CA SER A 396 -10.60 -10.98 -7.32
C SER A 396 -9.55 -11.15 -8.41
N PHE A 397 -8.37 -10.61 -8.15
CA PHE A 397 -7.25 -10.63 -9.08
C PHE A 397 -5.98 -11.12 -8.40
N GLY A 398 -5.16 -11.85 -9.14
CA GLY A 398 -3.87 -12.34 -8.66
C GLY A 398 -2.75 -11.32 -8.81
N GLY A 399 -2.89 -10.41 -9.75
CA GLY A 399 -1.89 -9.38 -9.98
C GLY A 399 -2.13 -8.63 -11.28
N GLY A 400 -1.38 -7.56 -11.47
CA GLY A 400 -1.47 -6.76 -12.67
C GLY A 400 -0.24 -5.88 -12.85
N GLN A 401 -0.19 -5.23 -13.98
CA GLN A 401 0.88 -4.28 -14.29
C GLN A 401 0.40 -3.21 -15.26
N VAL A 402 1.07 -2.07 -15.24
CA VAL A 402 0.74 -0.94 -16.11
C VAL A 402 2.01 -0.38 -16.74
N ASP A 403 1.87 0.05 -18.01
CA ASP A 403 2.83 0.93 -18.67
C ASP A 403 2.37 2.36 -18.46
N ILE A 404 3.06 3.11 -17.62
CA ILE A 404 2.63 4.45 -17.18
C ILE A 404 2.54 5.43 -18.35
N THR A 405 3.43 5.29 -19.33
CA THR A 405 3.48 6.22 -20.47
C THR A 405 2.27 6.06 -21.39
N SER A 406 1.92 4.82 -21.73
CA SER A 406 0.78 4.53 -22.58
C SER A 406 -0.53 4.36 -21.83
N GLY A 407 -0.45 4.06 -20.52
CA GLY A 407 -1.60 3.73 -19.70
C GLY A 407 -2.13 2.31 -19.90
N LYS A 408 -1.47 1.48 -20.70
CA LYS A 408 -1.91 0.09 -20.92
C LYS A 408 -1.72 -0.75 -19.67
N PHE A 409 -2.75 -1.50 -19.32
CA PHE A 409 -2.72 -2.39 -18.18
C PHE A 409 -3.19 -3.80 -18.54
N VAL A 410 -2.74 -4.76 -17.73
CA VAL A 410 -3.13 -6.17 -17.81
C VAL A 410 -3.36 -6.70 -16.39
N PHE A 411 -4.50 -7.35 -16.14
CA PHE A 411 -4.83 -8.00 -14.85
C PHE A 411 -5.28 -9.41 -15.08
N SER A 412 -4.79 -10.34 -14.26
CA SER A 412 -5.24 -11.74 -14.27
C SER A 412 -6.22 -11.96 -13.12
N ALA A 413 -7.45 -12.35 -13.44
CA ALA A 413 -8.45 -12.63 -12.43
C ALA A 413 -8.13 -13.95 -11.72
N SER A 414 -8.21 -13.96 -10.40
CA SER A 414 -8.09 -15.18 -9.59
C SER A 414 -9.45 -15.76 -9.21
N GLU A 415 -10.52 -14.94 -9.32
CA GLU A 415 -11.91 -15.41 -9.18
C GLU A 415 -12.78 -14.58 -10.12
N ALA A 416 -13.47 -15.27 -11.04
CA ALA A 416 -14.42 -14.64 -11.97
C ALA A 416 -15.46 -15.65 -12.43
N TYR A 417 -16.58 -15.13 -12.88
CA TYR A 417 -17.74 -15.93 -13.31
C TYR A 417 -18.27 -15.39 -14.63
N LEU A 418 -18.81 -16.30 -15.46
CA LEU A 418 -19.61 -15.87 -16.61
C LEU A 418 -20.91 -15.22 -16.14
N ILE A 419 -21.36 -14.20 -16.86
CA ILE A 419 -22.73 -13.68 -16.73
C ILE A 419 -23.45 -13.99 -18.03
N GLU A 420 -24.62 -14.60 -17.92
CA GLU A 420 -25.52 -14.84 -19.06
C GLU A 420 -26.94 -14.45 -18.65
N ASN A 421 -27.57 -13.60 -19.45
CA ASN A 421 -28.95 -13.07 -19.20
C ASN A 421 -29.06 -12.47 -17.79
N GLY A 422 -28.03 -11.74 -17.35
CA GLY A 422 -28.05 -11.09 -16.05
C GLY A 422 -27.85 -12.00 -14.86
N GLN A 423 -27.45 -13.24 -15.07
CA GLN A 423 -27.27 -14.23 -13.99
C GLN A 423 -25.81 -14.71 -13.95
N ILE A 424 -25.30 -14.81 -12.73
CA ILE A 424 -23.96 -15.35 -12.48
C ILE A 424 -24.00 -16.86 -12.76
N GLY A 425 -23.14 -17.32 -13.67
CA GLY A 425 -23.03 -18.70 -14.09
C GLY A 425 -21.76 -19.39 -13.61
N ALA A 426 -21.12 -20.13 -14.50
CA ALA A 426 -19.95 -20.94 -14.17
C ALA A 426 -18.75 -20.08 -13.78
N PRO A 427 -17.95 -20.53 -12.78
CA PRO A 427 -16.65 -19.89 -12.54
C PRO A 427 -15.69 -20.16 -13.70
N VAL A 428 -14.84 -19.18 -14.00
CA VAL A 428 -13.90 -19.28 -15.12
C VAL A 428 -12.46 -19.15 -14.65
N LYS A 429 -11.56 -19.72 -15.43
CA LYS A 429 -10.12 -19.72 -15.23
C LYS A 429 -9.45 -19.01 -16.41
N GLY A 430 -8.36 -18.30 -16.13
CA GLY A 430 -7.56 -17.67 -17.16
C GLY A 430 -8.13 -16.38 -17.72
N ALA A 431 -9.09 -15.77 -17.01
CA ALA A 431 -9.60 -14.45 -17.43
C ALA A 431 -8.53 -13.38 -17.20
N THR A 432 -8.23 -12.62 -18.25
CA THR A 432 -7.27 -11.52 -18.19
C THR A 432 -7.96 -10.26 -18.71
N LEU A 433 -8.04 -9.22 -17.88
CA LEU A 433 -8.58 -7.93 -18.29
C LEU A 433 -7.47 -7.08 -18.88
N ILE A 434 -7.70 -6.54 -20.07
CA ILE A 434 -6.72 -5.76 -20.81
C ILE A 434 -7.37 -4.43 -21.19
N GLY A 435 -6.67 -3.34 -20.92
CA GLY A 435 -7.23 -2.02 -21.21
C GLY A 435 -6.19 -0.93 -21.16
N ASN A 436 -6.71 0.29 -21.11
CA ASN A 436 -5.89 1.51 -21.10
C ASN A 436 -6.48 2.46 -20.07
N GLY A 437 -5.64 2.98 -19.17
CA GLY A 437 -6.09 3.83 -18.07
C GLY A 437 -6.92 5.04 -18.50
N PRO A 438 -6.42 5.87 -19.44
CA PRO A 438 -7.22 7.00 -19.93
C PRO A 438 -8.57 6.65 -20.52
N ASP A 439 -8.78 5.40 -20.93
CA ASP A 439 -10.01 4.96 -21.59
C ASP A 439 -10.96 4.22 -20.64
N VAL A 440 -10.43 3.36 -19.75
CA VAL A 440 -11.26 2.38 -19.00
C VAL A 440 -12.30 3.07 -18.11
N LEU A 441 -11.93 4.15 -17.43
CA LEU A 441 -12.86 4.83 -16.53
C LEU A 441 -13.92 5.63 -17.29
N THR A 442 -13.71 5.94 -18.58
CA THR A 442 -14.76 6.57 -19.40
C THR A 442 -15.83 5.55 -19.83
N ARG A 443 -15.57 4.25 -19.59
CA ARG A 443 -16.51 3.16 -19.90
C ARG A 443 -17.29 2.68 -18.69
N VAL A 444 -17.08 3.27 -17.53
CA VAL A 444 -17.85 2.96 -16.31
C VAL A 444 -19.27 3.45 -16.53
N SER A 445 -20.24 2.55 -16.50
CA SER A 445 -21.64 2.88 -16.79
C SER A 445 -22.55 2.78 -15.56
N ARG A 446 -22.14 2.06 -14.51
CA ARG A 446 -22.89 1.97 -13.23
C ARG A 446 -21.91 1.84 -12.08
N ILE A 447 -22.27 2.40 -10.91
CA ILE A 447 -21.43 2.42 -9.70
C ILE A 447 -22.32 2.08 -8.50
N GLY A 448 -21.95 1.01 -7.79
CA GLY A 448 -22.69 0.49 -6.65
C GLY A 448 -22.53 1.30 -5.38
N HIS A 449 -23.44 1.04 -4.42
CA HIS A 449 -23.39 1.69 -3.10
C HIS A 449 -22.55 0.89 -2.09
N ASP A 450 -21.94 -0.23 -2.50
CA ASP A 450 -21.31 -1.23 -1.65
C ASP A 450 -19.77 -1.10 -1.58
N LEU A 451 -19.24 0.12 -1.53
CA LEU A 451 -17.80 0.33 -1.41
C LEU A 451 -17.21 -0.56 -0.32
N ALA A 452 -16.18 -1.30 -0.69
CA ALA A 452 -15.34 -2.03 0.26
C ALA A 452 -13.87 -1.73 -0.01
N LEU A 453 -13.06 -1.78 1.04
CA LEU A 453 -11.61 -1.68 0.92
C LEU A 453 -11.03 -3.10 0.91
N ASP A 454 -9.82 -3.23 0.39
CA ASP A 454 -9.12 -4.51 0.31
C ASP A 454 -8.81 -5.07 1.70
N LYS A 455 -8.31 -6.31 1.73
CA LYS A 455 -8.04 -7.02 2.99
C LYS A 455 -6.65 -6.75 3.59
N GLY A 456 -5.93 -5.75 3.08
CA GLY A 456 -4.66 -5.31 3.66
C GLY A 456 -3.44 -6.08 3.19
N VAL A 457 -3.38 -6.42 1.91
CA VAL A 457 -2.27 -7.21 1.35
C VAL A 457 -1.44 -6.47 0.29
N GLY A 458 -1.85 -5.29 -0.12
CA GLY A 458 -1.24 -4.57 -1.23
C GLY A 458 0.20 -4.14 -0.98
N THR A 459 1.06 -4.34 -1.96
CA THR A 459 2.42 -3.79 -2.01
C THR A 459 2.62 -3.20 -3.40
N CYS A 460 3.01 -1.95 -3.44
CA CYS A 460 3.21 -1.20 -4.68
C CYS A 460 4.69 -1.09 -4.99
N GLY A 461 5.09 -1.42 -6.21
CA GLY A 461 6.47 -1.29 -6.67
C GLY A 461 6.66 -0.10 -7.61
N LYS A 462 7.72 0.68 -7.41
CA LYS A 462 8.11 1.78 -8.29
C LYS A 462 9.60 2.04 -8.11
N ASP A 463 10.34 2.12 -9.20
CA ASP A 463 11.79 2.38 -9.20
C ASP A 463 12.56 1.44 -8.25
N GLY A 464 12.17 0.17 -8.21
CA GLY A 464 12.82 -0.83 -7.37
C GLY A 464 12.46 -0.75 -5.89
N GLN A 465 11.51 0.11 -5.51
CA GLN A 465 11.09 0.31 -4.12
C GLN A 465 9.67 -0.23 -3.90
N GLY A 466 9.48 -1.04 -2.84
CA GLY A 466 8.17 -1.52 -2.43
C GLY A 466 7.61 -0.73 -1.24
N VAL A 467 6.33 -0.31 -1.32
CA VAL A 467 5.66 0.32 -0.17
C VAL A 467 4.29 -0.31 0.06
N PRO A 468 3.84 -0.43 1.33
CA PRO A 468 2.50 -0.94 1.61
C PRO A 468 1.43 0.02 1.10
N VAL A 469 0.39 -0.52 0.45
CA VAL A 469 -0.73 0.28 -0.07
C VAL A 469 -2.04 -0.43 0.20
N GLY A 470 -3.15 0.32 0.05
CA GLY A 470 -4.48 -0.22 0.04
C GLY A 470 -5.22 0.21 -1.21
N VAL A 471 -6.28 -0.51 -1.55
CA VAL A 471 -7.16 -0.19 -2.66
C VAL A 471 -8.61 -0.41 -2.24
N GLY A 472 -9.55 0.10 -3.03
CA GLY A 472 -10.96 -0.14 -2.79
C GLY A 472 -11.81 0.18 -4.00
N LEU A 473 -12.99 -0.45 -4.06
CA LEU A 473 -13.91 -0.28 -5.16
C LEU A 473 -15.32 -0.63 -4.66
N PRO A 474 -16.36 0.09 -5.08
CA PRO A 474 -17.71 -0.48 -5.05
C PRO A 474 -17.90 -1.41 -6.25
N THR A 475 -19.00 -2.15 -6.31
CA THR A 475 -19.33 -2.88 -7.54
C THR A 475 -19.47 -1.87 -8.69
N VAL A 476 -18.77 -2.13 -9.81
CA VAL A 476 -18.87 -1.25 -11.00
C VAL A 476 -19.11 -2.08 -12.25
N ARG A 477 -19.81 -1.48 -13.22
CA ARG A 477 -19.98 -2.05 -14.56
C ARG A 477 -19.11 -1.26 -15.53
N ILE A 478 -18.27 -1.99 -16.28
CA ILE A 478 -17.40 -1.39 -17.32
C ILE A 478 -17.79 -2.03 -18.65
N ASP A 479 -18.15 -1.20 -19.61
CA ASP A 479 -18.61 -1.69 -20.93
C ASP A 479 -17.43 -1.86 -21.90
N ASP A 480 -17.53 -2.85 -22.76
CA ASP A 480 -16.60 -3.10 -23.90
C ASP A 480 -15.13 -3.22 -23.46
N LEU A 481 -14.87 -3.98 -22.38
CA LEU A 481 -13.51 -4.26 -21.94
C LEU A 481 -12.96 -5.50 -22.66
N THR A 482 -11.68 -5.45 -23.03
CA THR A 482 -11.04 -6.62 -23.65
C THR A 482 -10.71 -7.66 -22.59
N VAL A 483 -11.16 -8.88 -22.82
CA VAL A 483 -10.89 -10.04 -21.95
C VAL A 483 -10.07 -11.05 -22.77
N GLY A 484 -8.87 -11.35 -22.28
CA GLY A 484 -8.10 -12.49 -22.77
C GLY A 484 -8.56 -13.74 -22.05
N GLY A 485 -8.62 -14.86 -22.77
CA GLY A 485 -9.09 -16.11 -22.21
C GLY A 485 -8.14 -17.26 -22.51
N THR A 486 -8.50 -18.44 -22.00
CA THR A 486 -7.75 -19.68 -22.24
C THR A 486 -8.53 -20.66 -23.11
N GLU A 487 -9.70 -20.26 -23.56
CA GLU A 487 -10.47 -21.04 -24.53
C GLU A 487 -9.88 -20.78 -25.92
N GLY A 488 -9.09 -21.73 -26.44
CA GLY A 488 -8.39 -21.61 -27.70
C GLY A 488 -8.65 -22.77 -28.64
#